data_669df69950fcca1c92f049b50cf44b00
#
_entry.id   669df69950fcca1c92f049b50cf44b00
#
_cell.length_a   1.000
_cell.length_b   1.000
_cell.length_c   1.000
_cell.angle_alpha   90.00
_cell.angle_beta   90.00
_cell.angle_gamma   90.00
#
_symmetry.space_group_name_H-M   'P 1'
#
loop_
_entity.id
_entity.type
_entity.pdbx_description
1 polymer ?
#
loop_
_entity_poly.entity_id
_entity_poly.type
_entity_poly.pdbx_seq_one_letter_code
_entity_poly.pdbx_strand_id
1 'polypeptide(L)'
;MTDSPTISSLNHRHLLGLSTYSADEIRLILHTARHFREVLERPIKRVPTLRGVTVCNLFFEASTRTRISFELAEKRLSADVVNFSSSGSSVSKGESLKDTARNIEAMKVDVAVIRHRSPGAAHYLTRCVDAVVLNAGDGAHEHPTQALLDMLTMSDVVESFDGLNVSIIGDITHSRVARSNIYGLRALGANVTLCGPRTMIPVGIEQLGVRVTSRLDEALDGCDVAMALRIQMERPDEGLFPRLREYHDRLGSTLRHLDSHPHLWI
;
A
#
# COMPACT_ATOMS: atom_id res chain seq x y z
N MET A 1 23.47 8.12 -5.99
CA MET A 1 23.84 7.54 -4.66
C MET A 1 22.54 7.35 -3.91
N THR A 2 22.06 6.13 -3.79
CA THR A 2 20.82 5.83 -3.07
C THR A 2 21.02 6.24 -1.62
N ASP A 3 20.10 7.06 -1.09
CA ASP A 3 20.04 7.47 0.30
C ASP A 3 20.14 6.25 1.23
N SER A 4 21.32 5.97 1.74
CA SER A 4 21.51 4.91 2.73
C SER A 4 20.76 5.31 4.00
N PRO A 5 20.07 4.40 4.67
CA PRO A 5 19.37 4.73 5.91
C PRO A 5 20.36 5.16 6.99
N THR A 6 20.02 6.20 7.74
CA THR A 6 20.85 6.69 8.87
C THR A 6 20.57 5.91 10.16
N ILE A 7 19.50 5.10 10.18
CA ILE A 7 19.05 4.28 11.30
C ILE A 7 19.19 2.78 10.99
N SER A 8 19.33 1.97 12.02
CA SER A 8 19.45 0.51 11.94
C SER A 8 18.21 -0.25 12.43
N SER A 9 17.23 0.44 12.99
CA SER A 9 16.00 -0.15 13.51
C SER A 9 14.80 0.77 13.33
N LEU A 10 13.61 0.18 13.27
CA LEU A 10 12.35 0.92 13.25
C LEU A 10 11.91 1.28 14.66
N ASN A 11 11.29 2.45 14.84
CA ASN A 11 10.66 2.86 16.09
C ASN A 11 9.24 2.28 16.25
N HIS A 12 8.69 1.72 15.18
CA HIS A 12 7.33 1.20 15.13
C HIS A 12 7.31 -0.31 15.32
N ARG A 13 6.50 -0.79 16.25
CA ARG A 13 6.24 -2.23 16.46
C ARG A 13 5.36 -2.83 15.37
N HIS A 14 4.38 -2.06 14.88
CA HIS A 14 3.37 -2.48 13.92
C HIS A 14 3.51 -1.69 12.63
N LEU A 15 3.11 -2.25 11.49
CA LEU A 15 2.99 -1.51 10.22
C LEU A 15 1.50 -1.30 9.90
N LEU A 16 0.90 -0.24 10.43
CA LEU A 16 -0.53 0.05 10.29
C LEU A 16 -0.84 1.02 9.15
N GLY A 17 0.09 1.90 8.85
CA GLY A 17 0.06 2.91 7.81
C GLY A 17 1.42 3.58 7.68
N LEU A 18 1.56 4.56 6.80
CA LEU A 18 2.81 5.32 6.60
C LEU A 18 2.76 6.75 7.15
N SER A 19 1.60 7.19 7.66
CA SER A 19 1.40 8.56 8.14
C SER A 19 2.31 8.98 9.29
N THR A 20 2.86 8.03 10.04
CA THR A 20 3.74 8.26 11.20
C THR A 20 5.19 7.84 10.95
N TYR A 21 5.49 7.28 9.79
CA TYR A 21 6.83 6.84 9.44
C TYR A 21 7.70 8.00 8.98
N SER A 22 8.93 8.06 9.49
CA SER A 22 9.94 9.00 9.03
C SER A 22 10.53 8.58 7.68
N ALA A 23 11.18 9.53 7.00
CA ALA A 23 11.93 9.24 5.77
C ALA A 23 12.98 8.14 5.99
N ASP A 24 13.71 8.16 7.10
CA ASP A 24 14.76 7.19 7.38
C ASP A 24 14.20 5.79 7.64
N GLU A 25 13.05 5.67 8.29
CA GLU A 25 12.38 4.37 8.47
C GLU A 25 11.90 3.79 7.12
N ILE A 26 11.34 4.63 6.26
CA ILE A 26 10.95 4.20 4.90
C ILE A 26 12.21 3.80 4.12
N ARG A 27 13.29 4.59 4.13
CA ARG A 27 14.57 4.24 3.48
C ARG A 27 15.14 2.93 4.00
N LEU A 28 15.08 2.67 5.32
CA LEU A 28 15.53 1.43 5.93
C LEU A 28 14.74 0.22 5.39
N ILE A 29 13.41 0.36 5.29
CA ILE A 29 12.55 -0.70 4.73
C ILE A 29 12.89 -0.95 3.26
N LEU A 30 13.01 0.10 2.44
CA LEU A 30 13.34 -0.02 1.01
C LEU A 30 14.73 -0.62 0.80
N HIS A 31 15.72 -0.21 1.59
CA HIS A 31 17.06 -0.76 1.55
C HIS A 31 17.06 -2.26 1.91
N THR A 32 16.36 -2.65 2.96
CA THR A 32 16.20 -4.04 3.37
C THR A 32 15.49 -4.86 2.29
N ALA A 33 14.44 -4.31 1.67
CA ALA A 33 13.73 -4.96 0.59
C ALA A 33 14.61 -5.25 -0.64
N ARG A 34 15.53 -4.33 -1.00
CA ARG A 34 16.50 -4.57 -2.09
C ARG A 34 17.40 -5.77 -1.79
N HIS A 35 17.89 -5.93 -0.57
CA HIS A 35 18.67 -7.12 -0.18
C HIS A 35 17.87 -8.41 -0.28
N PHE A 36 16.59 -8.38 0.13
CA PHE A 36 15.72 -9.55 -0.02
C PHE A 36 15.36 -9.85 -1.48
N ARG A 37 15.34 -8.84 -2.37
CA ARG A 37 15.16 -9.06 -3.81
C ARG A 37 16.28 -9.93 -4.39
N GLU A 38 17.53 -9.78 -3.96
CA GLU A 38 18.64 -10.63 -4.35
C GLU A 38 18.43 -12.11 -4.00
N VAL A 39 17.70 -12.39 -2.92
CA VAL A 39 17.37 -13.78 -2.54
C VAL A 39 16.47 -14.43 -3.57
N LEU A 40 15.65 -13.67 -4.29
CA LEU A 40 14.75 -14.19 -5.32
C LEU A 40 15.50 -14.67 -6.57
N GLU A 41 16.72 -14.19 -6.80
CA GLU A 41 17.56 -14.58 -7.92
C GLU A 41 18.39 -15.84 -7.62
N ARG A 42 18.42 -16.29 -6.36
CA ARG A 42 19.18 -17.49 -5.96
C ARG A 42 18.48 -18.77 -6.39
N PRO A 43 19.22 -19.86 -6.63
CA PRO A 43 18.62 -21.17 -6.85
C PRO A 43 17.71 -21.61 -5.68
N ILE A 44 18.14 -21.34 -4.43
CA ILE A 44 17.34 -21.55 -3.22
C ILE A 44 16.81 -20.20 -2.75
N LYS A 45 15.53 -19.95 -3.04
CA LYS A 45 14.82 -18.69 -2.71
C LYS A 45 14.27 -18.71 -1.28
N ARG A 46 15.09 -19.13 -0.32
CA ARG A 46 14.70 -19.28 1.08
C ARG A 46 15.82 -18.88 2.02
N VAL A 47 15.47 -18.13 3.07
CA VAL A 47 16.39 -17.73 4.14
C VAL A 47 15.75 -17.98 5.51
N PRO A 48 16.51 -18.29 6.57
CA PRO A 48 15.97 -18.69 7.87
C PRO A 48 15.63 -17.50 8.79
N THR A 49 15.38 -16.31 8.23
CA THR A 49 15.22 -15.06 8.99
C THR A 49 14.06 -15.10 9.99
N LEU A 50 12.93 -15.77 9.63
CA LEU A 50 11.74 -15.90 10.48
C LEU A 50 11.52 -17.35 10.94
N ARG A 51 12.58 -18.16 11.05
CA ARG A 51 12.45 -19.53 11.53
C ARG A 51 11.96 -19.56 12.98
N GLY A 52 10.87 -20.27 13.23
CA GLY A 52 10.22 -20.36 14.53
C GLY A 52 9.27 -19.20 14.85
N VAL A 53 9.06 -18.29 13.88
CA VAL A 53 8.04 -17.23 13.97
C VAL A 53 6.77 -17.72 13.29
N THR A 54 5.64 -17.64 13.99
CA THR A 54 4.32 -18.00 13.45
C THR A 54 3.61 -16.75 12.93
N VAL A 55 3.26 -16.76 11.64
CA VAL A 55 2.52 -15.67 10.98
C VAL A 55 1.12 -16.11 10.65
N CYS A 56 0.11 -15.34 11.06
CA CYS A 56 -1.29 -15.59 10.74
C CYS A 56 -1.84 -14.57 9.74
N ASN A 57 -2.27 -15.04 8.59
CA ASN A 57 -2.90 -14.24 7.55
C ASN A 57 -4.41 -14.16 7.75
N LEU A 58 -4.92 -12.98 8.14
CA LEU A 58 -6.32 -12.68 8.44
C LEU A 58 -6.98 -11.91 7.30
N PHE A 59 -7.48 -12.62 6.31
CA PHE A 59 -8.09 -11.99 5.14
C PHE A 59 -9.62 -12.04 5.23
N PHE A 60 -10.23 -10.95 5.71
CA PHE A 60 -11.69 -10.73 5.76
C PHE A 60 -12.25 -10.12 4.47
N GLU A 61 -11.39 -9.64 3.59
CA GLU A 61 -11.72 -9.15 2.25
C GLU A 61 -10.97 -9.99 1.21
N ALA A 62 -11.66 -10.43 0.17
CA ALA A 62 -11.06 -11.23 -0.90
C ALA A 62 -9.90 -10.49 -1.59
N SER A 63 -8.73 -11.11 -1.63
CA SER A 63 -7.57 -10.62 -2.35
C SER A 63 -6.59 -11.74 -2.64
N THR A 64 -6.63 -12.24 -3.86
CA THR A 64 -5.76 -13.33 -4.29
C THR A 64 -4.29 -12.89 -4.31
N ARG A 65 -3.99 -11.77 -4.98
CA ARG A 65 -2.60 -11.27 -5.11
C ARG A 65 -1.96 -10.97 -3.76
N THR A 66 -2.60 -10.16 -2.93
CA THR A 66 -2.03 -9.76 -1.63
C THR A 66 -1.81 -10.96 -0.72
N ARG A 67 -2.78 -11.89 -0.63
CA ARG A 67 -2.64 -13.09 0.17
C ARG A 67 -1.46 -13.95 -0.28
N ILE A 68 -1.38 -14.23 -1.58
CA ILE A 68 -0.29 -15.05 -2.14
C ILE A 68 1.06 -14.36 -1.95
N SER A 69 1.14 -13.03 -2.10
CA SER A 69 2.39 -12.29 -1.90
C SER A 69 2.90 -12.40 -0.46
N PHE A 70 2.04 -12.22 0.55
CA PHE A 70 2.40 -12.41 1.95
C PHE A 70 2.81 -13.85 2.22
N GLU A 71 1.99 -14.82 1.83
CA GLU A 71 2.27 -16.24 2.05
C GLU A 71 3.60 -16.69 1.42
N LEU A 72 3.92 -16.22 0.21
CA LEU A 72 5.21 -16.51 -0.42
C LEU A 72 6.39 -15.84 0.31
N ALA A 73 6.24 -14.59 0.74
CA ALA A 73 7.27 -13.89 1.50
C ALA A 73 7.57 -14.61 2.83
N GLU A 74 6.54 -14.95 3.58
CA GLU A 74 6.61 -15.68 4.84
C GLU A 74 7.33 -17.03 4.69
N LYS A 75 6.91 -17.83 3.71
CA LYS A 75 7.55 -19.13 3.40
C LYS A 75 9.00 -18.98 2.97
N ARG A 76 9.34 -17.94 2.21
CA ARG A 76 10.73 -17.65 1.80
C ARG A 76 11.59 -17.20 2.96
N LEU A 77 11.00 -16.56 3.96
CA LEU A 77 11.66 -16.18 5.21
C LEU A 77 11.68 -17.32 6.25
N SER A 78 11.12 -18.49 5.92
CA SER A 78 11.03 -19.68 6.78
C SER A 78 10.11 -19.53 8.00
N ALA A 79 9.08 -18.69 7.91
CA ALA A 79 8.04 -18.60 8.93
C ALA A 79 7.07 -19.80 8.87
N ASP A 80 6.44 -20.11 9.99
CA ASP A 80 5.29 -21.00 10.07
C ASP A 80 4.02 -20.20 9.72
N VAL A 81 3.33 -20.60 8.63
CA VAL A 81 2.25 -19.81 8.05
C VAL A 81 0.90 -20.44 8.35
N VAL A 82 0.01 -19.65 8.94
CA VAL A 82 -1.40 -20.00 9.18
C VAL A 82 -2.29 -19.08 8.37
N ASN A 83 -3.14 -19.63 7.54
CA ASN A 83 -4.09 -18.86 6.74
C ASN A 83 -5.50 -18.98 7.32
N PHE A 84 -6.06 -17.85 7.72
CA PHE A 84 -7.44 -17.71 8.11
C PHE A 84 -8.27 -17.16 6.93
N SER A 85 -9.37 -17.84 6.60
CA SER A 85 -10.30 -17.39 5.55
C SER A 85 -11.71 -17.24 6.14
N SER A 86 -12.31 -16.08 5.87
CA SER A 86 -13.69 -15.82 6.30
C SER A 86 -14.73 -16.72 5.60
N SER A 87 -14.44 -17.20 4.39
CA SER A 87 -15.28 -18.16 3.67
C SER A 87 -15.05 -19.56 4.23
N GLY A 88 -15.98 -20.06 5.04
CA GLY A 88 -15.90 -21.38 5.67
C GLY A 88 -15.46 -21.38 7.13
N SER A 89 -15.19 -20.22 7.73
CA SER A 89 -14.88 -20.07 9.14
C SER A 89 -16.10 -19.64 9.97
N SER A 90 -15.95 -19.63 11.31
CA SER A 90 -16.95 -19.15 12.29
C SER A 90 -17.37 -17.69 12.08
N VAL A 91 -16.62 -16.88 11.32
CA VAL A 91 -17.02 -15.50 10.90
C VAL A 91 -18.31 -15.55 10.06
N SER A 92 -18.51 -16.56 9.24
CA SER A 92 -19.77 -16.78 8.52
C SER A 92 -20.95 -17.02 9.46
N LYS A 93 -20.68 -17.36 10.74
CA LYS A 93 -21.65 -17.58 11.81
C LYS A 93 -21.84 -16.37 12.73
N GLY A 94 -21.29 -15.18 12.37
CA GLY A 94 -21.45 -13.94 13.13
C GLY A 94 -20.35 -13.68 14.17
N GLU A 95 -19.21 -14.38 14.11
CA GLU A 95 -18.05 -14.12 14.97
C GLU A 95 -17.48 -12.73 14.68
N SER A 96 -17.21 -11.95 15.75
CA SER A 96 -16.65 -10.61 15.62
C SER A 96 -15.13 -10.66 15.40
N LEU A 97 -14.55 -9.55 14.88
CA LEU A 97 -13.09 -9.40 14.78
C LEU A 97 -12.41 -9.58 16.16
N LYS A 98 -13.09 -9.19 17.25
CA LYS A 98 -12.58 -9.35 18.61
C LYS A 98 -12.49 -10.81 19.01
N ASP A 99 -13.45 -11.63 18.64
CA ASP A 99 -13.45 -13.06 18.97
C ASP A 99 -12.37 -13.80 18.18
N THR A 100 -12.23 -13.46 16.89
CA THR A 100 -11.12 -13.97 16.07
C THR A 100 -9.76 -13.56 16.66
N ALA A 101 -9.61 -12.30 17.12
CA ALA A 101 -8.38 -11.81 17.74
C ALA A 101 -8.03 -12.61 19.00
N ARG A 102 -9.00 -12.90 19.86
CA ARG A 102 -8.79 -13.71 21.08
C ARG A 102 -8.35 -15.15 20.76
N ASN A 103 -8.91 -15.73 19.73
CA ASN A 103 -8.51 -17.07 19.28
C ASN A 103 -7.06 -17.08 18.82
N ILE A 104 -6.64 -16.06 18.06
CA ILE A 104 -5.26 -15.89 17.57
C ILE A 104 -4.29 -15.68 18.72
N GLU A 105 -4.66 -14.85 19.68
CA GLU A 105 -3.86 -14.61 20.90
C GLU A 105 -3.65 -15.91 21.70
N ALA A 106 -4.71 -16.74 21.83
CA ALA A 106 -4.64 -18.03 22.49
C ALA A 106 -3.72 -19.03 21.75
N MET A 107 -3.56 -18.89 20.44
CA MET A 107 -2.69 -19.73 19.60
C MET A 107 -1.24 -19.28 19.61
N LYS A 108 -0.90 -18.19 20.32
CA LYS A 108 0.47 -17.64 20.44
C LYS A 108 1.10 -17.30 19.10
N VAL A 109 0.34 -16.62 18.23
CA VAL A 109 0.81 -16.10 16.95
C VAL A 109 1.73 -14.89 17.20
N ASP A 110 2.89 -14.84 16.52
CA ASP A 110 3.86 -13.76 16.66
C ASP A 110 3.53 -12.56 15.77
N VAL A 111 3.02 -12.81 14.56
CA VAL A 111 2.69 -11.79 13.57
C VAL A 111 1.30 -12.04 12.99
N ALA A 112 0.46 -11.01 12.94
CA ALA A 112 -0.84 -11.01 12.32
C ALA A 112 -0.87 -10.07 11.10
N VAL A 113 -1.06 -10.62 9.92
CA VAL A 113 -1.29 -9.86 8.69
C VAL A 113 -2.80 -9.71 8.48
N ILE A 114 -3.31 -8.48 8.53
CA ILE A 114 -4.76 -8.26 8.43
C ILE A 114 -5.14 -7.49 7.16
N ARG A 115 -6.15 -8.02 6.44
CA ARG A 115 -6.87 -7.31 5.39
C ARG A 115 -8.35 -7.26 5.69
N HIS A 116 -8.92 -6.07 5.75
CA HIS A 116 -10.31 -5.87 6.18
C HIS A 116 -11.01 -4.79 5.34
N ARG A 117 -12.34 -4.91 5.18
CA ARG A 117 -13.15 -3.92 4.47
C ARG A 117 -13.36 -2.61 5.25
N SER A 118 -13.29 -2.66 6.58
CA SER A 118 -13.50 -1.49 7.44
C SER A 118 -12.19 -0.78 7.73
N PRO A 119 -12.11 0.56 7.54
CA PRO A 119 -10.98 1.37 7.97
C PRO A 119 -10.73 1.23 9.47
N GLY A 120 -9.45 1.24 9.88
CA GLY A 120 -9.06 1.16 11.29
C GLY A 120 -9.07 -0.26 11.88
N ALA A 121 -9.44 -1.29 11.13
CA ALA A 121 -9.47 -2.67 11.62
C ALA A 121 -8.09 -3.15 12.09
N ALA A 122 -7.01 -2.77 11.38
CA ALA A 122 -5.65 -3.08 11.79
C ALA A 122 -5.28 -2.40 13.13
N HIS A 123 -5.65 -1.14 13.30
CA HIS A 123 -5.46 -0.43 14.57
C HIS A 123 -6.27 -1.03 15.72
N TYR A 124 -7.50 -1.46 15.44
CA TYR A 124 -8.30 -2.14 16.45
C TYR A 124 -7.67 -3.45 16.89
N LEU A 125 -7.12 -4.23 15.94
CA LEU A 125 -6.49 -5.51 16.23
C LEU A 125 -5.30 -5.36 17.21
N THR A 126 -4.48 -4.30 17.10
CA THR A 126 -3.35 -4.06 18.02
C THR A 126 -3.75 -3.88 19.48
N ARG A 127 -5.03 -3.56 19.74
CA ARG A 127 -5.57 -3.45 21.11
C ARG A 127 -6.09 -4.79 21.65
N CYS A 128 -6.14 -5.80 20.80
CA CYS A 128 -6.74 -7.10 21.11
C CYS A 128 -5.72 -8.23 21.18
N VAL A 129 -4.53 -8.05 20.60
CA VAL A 129 -3.47 -9.07 20.54
C VAL A 129 -2.10 -8.49 20.84
N ASP A 130 -1.22 -9.31 21.40
CA ASP A 130 0.20 -8.95 21.59
C ASP A 130 1.05 -9.17 20.33
N ALA A 131 0.54 -9.87 19.33
CA ALA A 131 1.21 -10.09 18.05
C ALA A 131 1.57 -8.77 17.34
N VAL A 132 2.64 -8.78 16.56
CA VAL A 132 2.93 -7.70 15.62
C VAL A 132 1.86 -7.66 14.54
N VAL A 133 1.30 -6.48 14.24
CA VAL A 133 0.23 -6.34 13.23
C VAL A 133 0.77 -5.65 11.99
N LEU A 134 0.53 -6.28 10.83
CA LEU A 134 0.81 -5.73 9.50
C LEU A 134 -0.51 -5.48 8.75
N ASN A 135 -0.74 -4.24 8.32
CA ASN A 135 -1.92 -3.87 7.55
C ASN A 135 -1.73 -4.23 6.06
N ALA A 136 -2.46 -5.23 5.59
CA ALA A 136 -2.53 -5.65 4.18
C ALA A 136 -3.67 -4.96 3.40
N GLY A 137 -4.17 -3.85 3.93
CA GLY A 137 -5.21 -3.00 3.36
C GLY A 137 -6.51 -3.01 4.14
N ASP A 138 -6.93 -1.85 4.65
CA ASP A 138 -8.15 -1.67 5.42
C ASP A 138 -9.06 -0.59 4.82
N GLY A 139 -10.19 -0.99 4.26
CA GLY A 139 -11.18 -0.10 3.64
C GLY A 139 -10.58 0.82 2.57
N ALA A 140 -10.87 2.11 2.66
CA ALA A 140 -10.25 3.19 1.89
C ALA A 140 -9.17 3.94 2.71
N HIS A 141 -8.68 3.34 3.81
CA HIS A 141 -7.75 3.98 4.72
C HIS A 141 -6.29 3.86 4.24
N GLU A 142 -5.61 2.74 4.48
CA GLU A 142 -4.22 2.56 4.05
C GLU A 142 -3.90 1.14 3.56
N HIS A 143 -2.85 1.03 2.74
CA HIS A 143 -2.20 -0.20 2.32
C HIS A 143 -0.68 0.03 2.30
N PRO A 144 -0.03 0.10 3.47
CA PRO A 144 1.35 0.55 3.58
C PRO A 144 2.33 -0.32 2.78
N THR A 145 2.14 -1.64 2.77
CA THR A 145 3.04 -2.54 2.03
C THR A 145 2.95 -2.36 0.52
N GLN A 146 1.77 -1.96 -0.02
CA GLN A 146 1.66 -1.65 -1.44
C GLN A 146 2.39 -0.34 -1.76
N ALA A 147 2.24 0.70 -0.96
CA ALA A 147 2.94 1.96 -1.18
C ALA A 147 4.48 1.78 -1.06
N LEU A 148 4.96 0.97 -0.13
CA LEU A 148 6.37 0.62 -0.04
C LEU A 148 6.86 -0.13 -1.29
N LEU A 149 6.03 -1.02 -1.86
CA LEU A 149 6.33 -1.70 -3.12
C LEU A 149 6.39 -0.71 -4.29
N ASP A 150 5.44 0.23 -4.36
CA ASP A 150 5.40 1.27 -5.40
C ASP A 150 6.66 2.15 -5.30
N MET A 151 7.03 2.61 -4.10
CA MET A 151 8.27 3.38 -3.87
C MET A 151 9.53 2.58 -4.18
N LEU A 152 9.56 1.26 -3.88
CA LEU A 152 10.67 0.41 -4.27
C LEU A 152 10.82 0.34 -5.80
N THR A 153 9.70 0.22 -6.52
CA THR A 153 9.68 0.22 -7.98
C THR A 153 10.14 1.56 -8.55
N MET A 154 9.65 2.69 -8.01
CA MET A 154 10.12 4.02 -8.39
C MET A 154 11.63 4.17 -8.18
N SER A 155 12.16 3.66 -7.07
CA SER A 155 13.58 3.73 -6.74
C SER A 155 14.51 2.93 -7.68
N ASP A 156 13.95 2.14 -8.60
CA ASP A 156 14.72 1.47 -9.66
C ASP A 156 14.98 2.42 -10.85
N VAL A 157 14.19 3.49 -10.98
CA VAL A 157 14.22 4.40 -12.13
C VAL A 157 14.53 5.85 -11.76
N VAL A 158 14.42 6.22 -10.47
CA VAL A 158 14.75 7.56 -9.98
C VAL A 158 15.95 7.51 -9.03
N GLU A 159 16.78 8.56 -9.04
CA GLU A 159 17.96 8.63 -8.16
C GLU A 159 17.60 9.04 -6.73
N SER A 160 16.60 9.92 -6.57
CA SER A 160 16.16 10.48 -5.29
C SER A 160 14.65 10.74 -5.31
N PHE A 161 14.02 10.65 -4.15
CA PHE A 161 12.65 11.09 -3.96
C PHE A 161 12.55 12.57 -3.59
N ASP A 162 13.63 13.17 -3.09
CA ASP A 162 13.62 14.59 -2.71
C ASP A 162 13.44 15.46 -3.95
N GLY A 163 12.37 16.26 -3.95
CA GLY A 163 11.96 17.08 -5.07
C GLY A 163 11.29 16.35 -6.25
N LEU A 164 11.18 15.01 -6.22
CA LEU A 164 10.55 14.22 -7.28
C LEU A 164 9.06 14.60 -7.44
N ASN A 165 8.63 14.85 -8.67
CA ASN A 165 7.22 15.16 -8.98
C ASN A 165 6.44 13.90 -9.33
N VAL A 166 5.52 13.49 -8.47
CA VAL A 166 4.71 12.30 -8.66
C VAL A 166 3.24 12.66 -8.82
N SER A 167 2.62 12.22 -9.91
CA SER A 167 1.19 12.41 -10.15
C SER A 167 0.42 11.11 -9.92
N ILE A 168 -0.56 11.12 -9.02
CA ILE A 168 -1.46 9.99 -8.76
C ILE A 168 -2.80 10.29 -9.43
N ILE A 169 -3.16 9.46 -10.41
CA ILE A 169 -4.25 9.74 -11.34
C ILE A 169 -5.36 8.70 -11.16
N GLY A 170 -6.60 9.15 -10.96
CA GLY A 170 -7.78 8.29 -10.95
C GLY A 170 -8.72 8.51 -9.78
N ASP A 171 -9.27 7.42 -9.22
CA ASP A 171 -10.19 7.43 -8.07
C ASP A 171 -9.41 7.54 -6.76
N ILE A 172 -9.19 8.75 -6.29
CA ILE A 172 -8.44 9.02 -5.06
C ILE A 172 -9.29 8.68 -3.81
N THR A 173 -10.59 8.95 -3.86
CA THR A 173 -11.50 8.77 -2.72
C THR A 173 -11.53 7.33 -2.21
N HIS A 174 -11.57 6.36 -3.11
CA HIS A 174 -11.70 4.96 -2.75
C HIS A 174 -10.35 4.21 -2.74
N SER A 175 -9.25 4.91 -3.05
CA SER A 175 -7.94 4.28 -3.14
C SER A 175 -7.14 4.38 -1.84
N ARG A 176 -7.11 3.29 -1.07
CA ARG A 176 -6.20 3.13 0.07
C ARG A 176 -4.72 3.20 -0.35
N VAL A 177 -4.42 2.81 -1.60
CA VAL A 177 -3.05 2.86 -2.15
C VAL A 177 -2.62 4.30 -2.37
N ALA A 178 -3.50 5.15 -2.94
CA ALA A 178 -3.21 6.58 -3.11
C ALA A 178 -2.86 7.24 -1.77
N ARG A 179 -3.65 6.97 -0.72
CA ARG A 179 -3.43 7.56 0.60
C ARG A 179 -2.09 7.15 1.20
N SER A 180 -1.73 5.87 1.18
CA SER A 180 -0.44 5.41 1.68
C SER A 180 0.73 5.96 0.86
N ASN A 181 0.58 6.07 -0.47
CA ASN A 181 1.60 6.70 -1.32
C ASN A 181 1.77 8.19 -1.01
N ILE A 182 0.68 8.93 -0.76
CA ILE A 182 0.78 10.34 -0.33
C ILE A 182 1.67 10.46 0.91
N TYR A 183 1.40 9.68 1.95
CA TYR A 183 2.19 9.73 3.18
C TYR A 183 3.65 9.35 2.94
N GLY A 184 3.91 8.23 2.29
CA GLY A 184 5.26 7.75 2.06
C GLY A 184 6.10 8.67 1.16
N LEU A 185 5.54 9.12 0.03
CA LEU A 185 6.22 10.01 -0.90
C LEU A 185 6.50 11.38 -0.28
N ARG A 186 5.51 11.94 0.44
CA ARG A 186 5.69 13.21 1.15
C ARG A 186 6.76 13.10 2.24
N ALA A 187 6.79 12.00 2.99
CA ALA A 187 7.84 11.77 3.99
C ALA A 187 9.24 11.72 3.35
N LEU A 188 9.35 11.17 2.14
CA LEU A 188 10.61 11.11 1.38
C LEU A 188 11.00 12.42 0.67
N GLY A 189 10.16 13.47 0.74
CA GLY A 189 10.44 14.78 0.14
C GLY A 189 9.88 14.97 -1.28
N ALA A 190 9.09 14.05 -1.79
CA ALA A 190 8.48 14.17 -3.11
C ALA A 190 7.32 15.18 -3.13
N ASN A 191 7.10 15.81 -4.28
CA ASN A 191 5.96 16.64 -4.60
C ASN A 191 4.86 15.76 -5.17
N VAL A 192 3.69 15.70 -4.53
CA VAL A 192 2.59 14.86 -4.97
C VAL A 192 1.46 15.68 -5.55
N THR A 193 1.06 15.36 -6.78
CA THR A 193 -0.12 15.91 -7.45
C THR A 193 -1.18 14.82 -7.56
N LEU A 194 -2.41 15.13 -7.18
CA LEU A 194 -3.56 14.25 -7.33
C LEU A 194 -4.40 14.72 -8.51
N CYS A 195 -4.72 13.81 -9.41
CA CYS A 195 -5.54 14.11 -10.58
C CYS A 195 -6.73 13.16 -10.66
N GLY A 196 -7.95 13.72 -10.71
CA GLY A 196 -9.17 12.94 -10.81
C GLY A 196 -10.40 13.80 -11.00
N PRO A 197 -11.56 13.19 -11.31
CA PRO A 197 -12.83 13.90 -11.26
C PRO A 197 -13.05 14.51 -9.88
N ARG A 198 -13.61 15.72 -9.80
CA ARG A 198 -13.85 16.39 -8.52
C ARG A 198 -14.65 15.56 -7.52
N THR A 199 -15.56 14.72 -8.01
CA THR A 199 -16.35 13.79 -7.20
C THR A 199 -15.53 12.62 -6.62
N MET A 200 -14.34 12.36 -7.17
CA MET A 200 -13.43 11.29 -6.76
C MET A 200 -12.20 11.80 -6.02
N ILE A 201 -12.22 13.04 -5.59
CA ILE A 201 -11.18 13.66 -4.76
C ILE A 201 -11.77 13.99 -3.41
N PRO A 202 -11.22 13.47 -2.30
CA PRO A 202 -11.72 13.76 -0.95
C PRO A 202 -11.61 15.25 -0.64
N VAL A 203 -12.64 15.82 -0.03
CA VAL A 203 -12.65 17.22 0.41
C VAL A 203 -11.54 17.43 1.45
N GLY A 204 -10.73 18.46 1.24
CA GLY A 204 -9.67 18.85 2.17
C GLY A 204 -8.40 17.99 2.10
N ILE A 205 -8.23 17.15 1.08
CA ILE A 205 -7.04 16.31 0.93
C ILE A 205 -5.76 17.13 0.72
N GLU A 206 -5.89 18.37 0.28
CA GLU A 206 -4.79 19.34 0.14
C GLU A 206 -4.07 19.60 1.48
N GLN A 207 -4.76 19.40 2.61
CA GLN A 207 -4.17 19.49 3.95
C GLN A 207 -3.04 18.47 4.18
N LEU A 208 -2.97 17.43 3.36
CA LEU A 208 -1.84 16.49 3.34
C LEU A 208 -0.61 17.05 2.61
N GLY A 209 -0.65 18.31 2.17
CA GLY A 209 0.45 18.97 1.47
C GLY A 209 0.59 18.54 0.01
N VAL A 210 -0.50 18.15 -0.63
CA VAL A 210 -0.55 17.72 -2.03
C VAL A 210 -1.23 18.77 -2.92
N ARG A 211 -0.83 18.84 -4.19
CA ARG A 211 -1.53 19.63 -5.21
C ARG A 211 -2.71 18.79 -5.75
N VAL A 212 -3.81 19.45 -6.11
CA VAL A 212 -5.00 18.80 -6.69
C VAL A 212 -5.37 19.46 -8.01
N THR A 213 -5.65 18.66 -9.02
CA THR A 213 -6.18 19.13 -10.31
C THR A 213 -7.20 18.12 -10.87
N SER A 214 -8.09 18.56 -11.73
CA SER A 214 -8.97 17.70 -12.51
C SER A 214 -8.56 17.61 -13.99
N ARG A 215 -7.43 18.18 -14.36
CA ARG A 215 -6.90 18.23 -15.73
C ARG A 215 -5.63 17.39 -15.83
N LEU A 216 -5.66 16.43 -16.73
CA LEU A 216 -4.53 15.50 -16.92
C LEU A 216 -3.27 16.22 -17.38
N ASP A 217 -3.39 17.16 -18.33
CA ASP A 217 -2.26 17.94 -18.85
C ASP A 217 -1.54 18.69 -17.71
N GLU A 218 -2.30 19.28 -16.78
CA GLU A 218 -1.72 19.99 -15.62
C GLU A 218 -1.06 19.04 -14.63
N ALA A 219 -1.52 17.80 -14.54
CA ALA A 219 -0.94 16.78 -13.66
C ALA A 219 0.35 16.21 -14.24
N LEU A 220 0.46 16.15 -15.57
CA LEU A 220 1.62 15.61 -16.27
C LEU A 220 2.69 16.67 -16.54
N ASP A 221 2.36 17.96 -16.46
CA ASP A 221 3.32 19.04 -16.65
C ASP A 221 4.41 19.01 -15.56
N GLY A 222 5.66 18.77 -15.98
CA GLY A 222 6.81 18.61 -15.08
C GLY A 222 6.74 17.36 -14.19
N CYS A 223 5.92 16.37 -14.52
CA CYS A 223 5.78 15.11 -13.79
C CYS A 223 6.91 14.15 -14.18
N ASP A 224 7.56 13.55 -13.16
CA ASP A 224 8.61 12.54 -13.35
C ASP A 224 8.01 11.11 -13.33
N VAL A 225 7.01 10.87 -12.46
CA VAL A 225 6.36 9.56 -12.31
C VAL A 225 4.84 9.73 -12.25
N ALA A 226 4.11 9.01 -13.11
CA ALA A 226 2.65 8.94 -13.09
C ALA A 226 2.17 7.59 -12.56
N MET A 227 1.35 7.61 -11.52
CA MET A 227 0.68 6.44 -10.97
C MET A 227 -0.77 6.39 -11.45
N ALA A 228 -1.11 5.45 -12.31
CA ALA A 228 -2.49 5.23 -12.75
C ALA A 228 -3.23 4.30 -11.77
N LEU A 229 -4.27 4.82 -11.13
CA LEU A 229 -5.11 4.03 -10.25
C LEU A 229 -6.16 3.24 -11.06
N ARG A 230 -6.38 2.00 -10.65
CA ARG A 230 -7.49 1.22 -11.18
C ARG A 230 -8.82 1.81 -10.70
N ILE A 231 -9.77 1.98 -11.62
CA ILE A 231 -11.15 2.33 -11.28
C ILE A 231 -11.80 1.14 -10.55
N GLN A 232 -12.37 1.40 -9.37
CA GLN A 232 -13.04 0.37 -8.55
C GLN A 232 -14.55 0.36 -8.86
N MET A 233 -14.93 -0.28 -9.98
CA MET A 233 -16.35 -0.38 -10.39
C MET A 233 -17.18 -1.27 -9.45
N GLU A 234 -16.53 -2.03 -8.58
CA GLU A 234 -17.19 -2.94 -7.62
C GLU A 234 -17.63 -2.23 -6.34
N ARG A 235 -17.35 -0.94 -6.18
CA ARG A 235 -17.80 -0.12 -5.04
C ARG A 235 -18.78 0.93 -5.57
N PRO A 236 -20.07 0.57 -5.74
CA PRO A 236 -21.06 1.49 -6.23
C PRO A 236 -21.50 2.45 -5.11
N ASP A 237 -20.81 3.55 -4.93
CA ASP A 237 -21.49 4.76 -4.47
C ASP A 237 -22.13 5.37 -5.71
N GLU A 238 -23.38 4.99 -5.93
CA GLU A 238 -24.21 5.45 -7.04
C GLU A 238 -24.25 6.99 -7.04
N GLY A 239 -23.59 7.59 -8.03
CA GLY A 239 -23.58 9.05 -8.23
C GLY A 239 -22.23 9.74 -8.23
N LEU A 240 -21.15 9.10 -7.74
CA LEU A 240 -19.81 9.71 -7.74
C LEU A 240 -19.03 9.44 -9.04
N PHE A 241 -19.43 8.41 -9.78
CA PHE A 241 -18.71 7.98 -10.97
C PHE A 241 -19.21 8.68 -12.24
N PRO A 242 -18.35 9.44 -12.95
CA PRO A 242 -18.72 9.96 -14.27
C PRO A 242 -18.92 8.79 -15.24
N ARG A 243 -19.63 9.02 -16.35
CA ARG A 243 -19.77 7.98 -17.38
C ARG A 243 -18.39 7.53 -17.82
N LEU A 244 -18.19 6.22 -18.03
CA LEU A 244 -16.89 5.64 -18.45
C LEU A 244 -16.26 6.39 -19.65
N ARG A 245 -17.08 6.81 -20.61
CA ARG A 245 -16.62 7.58 -21.76
C ARG A 245 -16.09 8.95 -21.35
N GLU A 246 -16.79 9.66 -20.47
CA GLU A 246 -16.37 10.97 -19.96
C GLU A 246 -15.09 10.85 -19.13
N TYR A 247 -14.96 9.78 -18.35
CA TYR A 247 -13.73 9.49 -17.61
C TYR A 247 -12.56 9.25 -18.55
N HIS A 248 -12.77 8.41 -19.58
CA HIS A 248 -11.75 8.14 -20.60
C HIS A 248 -11.35 9.40 -21.37
N ASP A 249 -12.31 10.23 -21.76
CA ASP A 249 -12.06 11.44 -22.53
C ASP A 249 -11.27 12.51 -21.72
N ARG A 250 -11.41 12.51 -20.39
CA ARG A 250 -10.77 13.50 -19.51
C ARG A 250 -9.47 13.01 -18.86
N LEU A 251 -9.36 11.73 -18.56
CA LEU A 251 -8.29 11.14 -17.75
C LEU A 251 -7.65 9.91 -18.38
N GLY A 252 -8.14 9.45 -19.51
CA GLY A 252 -7.54 8.33 -20.25
C GLY A 252 -6.16 8.72 -20.78
N SER A 253 -5.13 8.04 -20.29
CA SER A 253 -3.79 8.17 -20.86
C SER A 253 -3.82 7.69 -22.31
N THR A 254 -3.46 8.55 -23.25
CA THR A 254 -3.34 8.23 -24.66
C THR A 254 -1.88 8.23 -25.08
N LEU A 255 -1.57 7.59 -26.21
CA LEU A 255 -0.22 7.63 -26.79
C LEU A 255 0.31 9.07 -26.93
N ARG A 256 -0.58 10.04 -27.19
CA ARG A 256 -0.20 11.46 -27.29
C ARG A 256 0.42 11.99 -25.99
N HIS A 257 -0.09 11.56 -24.83
CA HIS A 257 0.47 11.99 -23.53
C HIS A 257 1.86 11.38 -23.31
N LEU A 258 2.08 10.13 -23.73
CA LEU A 258 3.39 9.47 -23.67
C LEU A 258 4.39 10.14 -24.62
N ASP A 259 3.98 10.40 -25.85
CA ASP A 259 4.83 11.07 -26.87
C ASP A 259 5.25 12.49 -26.45
N SER A 260 4.38 13.21 -25.73
CA SER A 260 4.66 14.56 -25.25
C SER A 260 5.47 14.59 -23.95
N HIS A 261 5.63 13.46 -23.26
CA HIS A 261 6.36 13.35 -21.99
C HIS A 261 7.35 12.16 -22.02
N PRO A 262 8.43 12.23 -22.83
CA PRO A 262 9.34 11.09 -23.05
C PRO A 262 10.14 10.66 -21.81
N HIS A 263 10.15 11.47 -20.76
CA HIS A 263 10.83 11.21 -19.48
C HIS A 263 9.89 10.64 -18.40
N LEU A 264 8.59 10.53 -18.71
CA LEU A 264 7.57 10.09 -17.76
C LEU A 264 7.64 8.58 -17.56
N TRP A 265 7.76 8.17 -16.32
CA TRP A 265 7.56 6.78 -15.88
C TRP A 265 6.10 6.56 -15.47
N ILE A 266 5.50 5.43 -15.92
CA ILE A 266 4.10 5.06 -15.61
C ILE A 266 4.06 3.70 -14.93
#